data_cdc2d41eb9e3ee17b0daec6a99254efd
#
_entry.id   cdc2d41eb9e3ee17b0daec6a99254efd
#
_cell.length_a   1.000
_cell.length_b   1.000
_cell.length_c   1.000
_cell.angle_alpha   90.00
_cell.angle_beta   90.00
_cell.angle_gamma   90.00
#
_symmetry.space_group_name_H-M   'P 1'
#
loop_
_entity.id
_entity.type
_entity.pdbx_description
1 polymer ?
#
loop_
_entity_poly.entity_id
_entity_poly.type
_entity_poly.pdbx_seq_one_letter_code
_entity_poly.pdbx_strand_id
1 'polypeptide(L)'
;MPVSAPITRTEHSVLRTAVIDFKEASPRGRTPLSLHGGALDSAAVRHVVEPGQLLDQALRTDIAAALLQRTAAVGPRWAWLTRSGSVALHDADVVWSAAWYAACAEVGVDVPFVVVTRTGWRDPRSGVLREWSRLRRRSAPRDPAREPARRD
;
A
#
# COMPACT_ATOMS: atom_id res chain seq x y z
N MET A 1 5.64 12.53 -3.41
CA MET A 1 6.52 12.95 -2.30
C MET A 1 6.76 11.79 -1.35
N PRO A 2 8.00 11.52 -0.98
CA PRO A 2 8.28 10.49 0.00
C PRO A 2 7.54 10.76 1.32
N VAL A 3 7.15 9.70 2.02
CA VAL A 3 6.64 9.81 3.38
C VAL A 3 7.78 10.23 4.29
N SER A 4 7.61 11.32 4.99
CA SER A 4 8.64 11.89 5.86
C SER A 4 8.23 11.79 7.33
N ALA A 5 9.19 11.58 8.20
CA ALA A 5 8.95 11.65 9.64
C ALA A 5 8.94 13.13 10.10
N PRO A 6 8.08 13.51 11.08
CA PRO A 6 7.05 12.69 11.69
C PRO A 6 5.84 12.50 10.76
N ILE A 7 5.28 11.27 10.72
CA ILE A 7 4.08 11.00 9.95
C ILE A 7 2.86 11.58 10.64
N THR A 8 1.91 12.08 9.84
CA THR A 8 0.65 12.59 10.38
C THR A 8 -0.24 11.46 10.91
N ARG A 9 -1.19 11.80 11.77
CA ARG A 9 -2.17 10.83 12.29
C ARG A 9 -3.01 10.23 11.18
N THR A 10 -3.34 11.02 10.15
CA THR A 10 -4.09 10.56 8.98
C THR A 10 -3.28 9.57 8.16
N GLU A 11 -2.04 9.89 7.83
CA GLU A 11 -1.12 8.99 7.11
C GLU A 11 -0.94 7.67 7.89
N HIS A 12 -0.69 7.75 9.18
CA HIS A 12 -0.58 6.57 10.03
C HIS A 12 -1.84 5.70 9.96
N SER A 13 -3.02 6.29 10.02
CA SER A 13 -4.29 5.58 9.99
C SER A 13 -4.51 4.86 8.66
N VAL A 14 -4.33 5.54 7.53
CA VAL A 14 -4.54 4.94 6.20
C VAL A 14 -3.52 3.87 5.89
N LEU A 15 -2.25 4.06 6.26
CA LEU A 15 -1.19 3.07 6.06
C LEU A 15 -1.40 1.84 6.94
N ARG A 16 -1.81 2.02 8.20
CA ARG A 16 -2.16 0.92 9.09
C ARG A 16 -3.33 0.10 8.53
N THR A 17 -4.36 0.75 8.03
CA THR A 17 -5.50 0.10 7.39
C THR A 17 -5.08 -0.70 6.17
N ALA A 18 -4.21 -0.16 5.31
CA ALA A 18 -3.69 -0.87 4.15
C ALA A 18 -2.95 -2.16 4.53
N VAL A 19 -2.16 -2.15 5.60
CA VAL A 19 -1.49 -3.36 6.12
C VAL A 19 -2.50 -4.39 6.62
N ILE A 20 -3.53 -3.97 7.35
CA ILE A 20 -4.59 -4.86 7.84
C ILE A 20 -5.34 -5.48 6.67
N ASP A 21 -5.76 -4.69 5.70
CA ASP A 21 -6.50 -5.16 4.52
C ASP A 21 -5.68 -6.17 3.72
N PHE A 22 -4.40 -5.89 3.52
CA PHE A 22 -3.51 -6.85 2.86
C PHE A 22 -3.33 -8.14 3.65
N LYS A 23 -3.16 -8.05 4.96
CA LYS A 23 -3.05 -9.21 5.85
C LYS A 23 -4.31 -10.09 5.80
N GLU A 24 -5.48 -9.49 5.81
CA GLU A 24 -6.76 -10.20 5.75
C GLU A 24 -7.02 -10.81 4.36
N ALA A 25 -6.66 -10.11 3.30
CA ALA A 25 -6.83 -10.56 1.92
C ALA A 25 -5.80 -11.62 1.48
N SER A 26 -4.69 -11.74 2.21
CA SER A 26 -3.58 -12.63 1.86
C SER A 26 -3.55 -13.82 2.82
N PRO A 27 -4.12 -14.97 2.44
CA PRO A 27 -4.00 -16.18 3.24
C PRO A 27 -2.52 -16.56 3.40
N ARG A 28 -2.22 -17.39 4.39
CA ARG A 28 -0.86 -17.87 4.65
C ARG A 28 -0.26 -18.51 3.39
N GLY A 29 0.86 -17.97 2.90
CA GLY A 29 1.53 -18.43 1.70
C GLY A 29 2.19 -17.30 0.91
N ARG A 30 2.71 -17.63 -0.26
CA ARG A 30 3.30 -16.65 -1.18
C ARG A 30 2.18 -15.85 -1.85
N THR A 31 2.22 -14.55 -1.67
CA THR A 31 1.36 -13.62 -2.39
C THR A 31 2.12 -13.05 -3.58
N PRO A 32 1.53 -13.01 -4.78
CA PRO A 32 2.16 -12.37 -5.93
C PRO A 32 2.44 -10.90 -5.63
N LEU A 33 3.59 -10.41 -6.08
CA LEU A 33 3.92 -9.01 -6.06
C LEU A 33 2.90 -8.23 -6.88
N SER A 34 2.30 -7.20 -6.31
CA SER A 34 1.28 -6.41 -6.99
C SER A 34 1.54 -4.92 -6.78
N LEU A 35 1.39 -4.14 -7.85
CA LEU A 35 1.46 -2.69 -7.81
C LEU A 35 0.04 -2.13 -7.80
N HIS A 36 -0.24 -1.22 -6.89
CA HIS A 36 -1.53 -0.59 -6.72
C HIS A 36 -1.42 0.93 -6.86
N GLY A 37 -2.48 1.55 -7.33
CA GLY A 37 -2.62 3.00 -7.36
C GLY A 37 -4.05 3.41 -7.00
N GLY A 38 -4.19 4.52 -6.29
CA GLY A 38 -5.47 5.06 -5.89
C GLY A 38 -5.50 5.47 -4.41
N ALA A 39 -6.66 5.38 -3.79
CA ALA A 39 -6.81 5.59 -2.35
C ALA A 39 -6.57 4.29 -1.59
N LEU A 40 -5.77 4.35 -0.52
CA LEU A 40 -5.39 3.19 0.30
C LEU A 40 -6.57 2.52 1.02
N ASP A 41 -7.65 3.25 1.23
CA ASP A 41 -8.84 2.82 1.99
C ASP A 41 -10.06 2.54 1.11
N SER A 42 -9.92 2.58 -0.21
CA SER A 42 -11.02 2.41 -1.15
C SER A 42 -10.59 1.68 -2.43
N ALA A 43 -11.43 1.72 -3.45
CA ALA A 43 -11.14 1.07 -4.72
C ALA A 43 -9.84 1.59 -5.35
N ALA A 44 -8.95 0.67 -5.66
CA ALA A 44 -7.67 0.92 -6.28
C ALA A 44 -7.54 0.15 -7.59
N VAL A 45 -6.73 0.67 -8.49
CA VAL A 45 -6.28 -0.04 -9.69
C VAL A 45 -5.08 -0.90 -9.30
N ARG A 46 -5.04 -2.13 -9.78
CA ARG A 46 -3.99 -3.10 -9.45
C ARG A 46 -3.38 -3.71 -10.71
N HIS A 47 -2.07 -3.89 -10.67
CA HIS A 47 -1.32 -4.72 -11.62
C HIS A 47 -0.60 -5.83 -10.87
N VAL A 48 -0.88 -7.07 -11.20
CA VAL A 48 -0.22 -8.25 -10.64
C VAL A 48 0.99 -8.58 -11.49
N VAL A 49 2.16 -8.73 -10.85
CA VAL A 49 3.38 -9.21 -11.51
C VAL A 49 3.38 -10.73 -11.45
N GLU A 50 3.27 -11.37 -12.61
CA GLU A 50 3.25 -12.82 -12.70
C GLU A 50 4.61 -13.41 -12.29
N PRO A 51 4.64 -14.52 -11.53
CA PRO A 51 5.88 -15.19 -11.17
C PRO A 51 6.68 -15.58 -12.41
N GLY A 52 7.99 -15.25 -12.42
CA GLY A 52 8.88 -15.52 -13.55
C GLY A 52 8.76 -14.54 -14.72
N GLN A 53 7.89 -13.55 -14.64
CA GLN A 53 7.81 -12.49 -15.64
C GLN A 53 9.10 -11.66 -15.64
N LEU A 54 9.77 -11.60 -16.80
CA LEU A 54 10.96 -10.78 -16.98
C LEU A 54 10.53 -9.34 -17.31
N LEU A 55 10.81 -8.44 -16.39
CA LEU A 55 10.54 -7.02 -16.54
C LEU A 55 11.85 -6.24 -16.52
N ASP A 56 12.11 -5.49 -17.58
CA ASP A 56 13.14 -4.45 -17.55
C ASP A 56 12.59 -3.16 -16.90
N GLN A 57 13.46 -2.20 -16.66
CA GLN A 57 13.08 -0.95 -15.99
C GLN A 57 12.15 -0.09 -16.84
N ALA A 58 12.31 -0.11 -18.16
CA ALA A 58 11.43 0.63 -19.08
C ALA A 58 9.98 0.10 -18.98
N LEU A 59 9.80 -1.22 -19.01
CA LEU A 59 8.49 -1.84 -18.89
C LEU A 59 7.86 -1.59 -17.51
N ARG A 60 8.63 -1.61 -16.43
CA ARG A 60 8.13 -1.23 -15.10
C ARG A 60 7.65 0.22 -15.09
N THR A 61 8.37 1.13 -15.71
CA THR A 61 7.97 2.54 -15.82
C THR A 61 6.69 2.69 -16.64
N ASP A 62 6.54 1.96 -17.73
CA ASP A 62 5.32 1.94 -18.55
C ASP A 62 4.10 1.43 -17.75
N ILE A 63 4.29 0.38 -16.97
CA ILE A 63 3.24 -0.15 -16.06
C ILE A 63 2.87 0.91 -15.01
N ALA A 64 3.85 1.54 -14.40
CA ALA A 64 3.63 2.61 -13.42
C ALA A 64 2.90 3.81 -14.03
N ALA A 65 3.28 4.23 -15.24
CA ALA A 65 2.63 5.31 -15.97
C ALA A 65 1.16 4.98 -16.30
N ALA A 66 0.87 3.75 -16.72
CA ALA A 66 -0.49 3.31 -16.99
C ALA A 66 -1.35 3.31 -15.71
N LEU A 67 -0.81 2.86 -14.58
CA LEU A 67 -1.50 2.95 -13.29
C LEU A 67 -1.75 4.39 -12.87
N LEU A 68 -0.75 5.23 -12.96
CA LEU A 68 -0.83 6.65 -12.61
C LEU A 68 -1.93 7.35 -13.42
N GLN A 69 -2.02 7.07 -14.72
CA GLN A 69 -3.04 7.62 -15.60
C GLN A 69 -4.45 7.14 -15.20
N ARG A 70 -4.61 5.87 -14.87
CA ARG A 70 -5.90 5.27 -14.48
C ARG A 70 -6.40 5.77 -13.12
N THR A 71 -5.53 6.31 -12.30
CA THR A 71 -5.87 6.84 -10.96
C THR A 71 -5.98 8.36 -10.92
N ALA A 72 -5.87 9.04 -12.05
CA ALA A 72 -5.83 10.50 -12.12
C ALA A 72 -7.08 11.20 -11.52
N ALA A 73 -8.25 10.55 -11.60
CA ALA A 73 -9.52 11.11 -11.12
C ALA A 73 -9.82 10.83 -9.64
N VAL A 74 -8.98 10.06 -8.94
CA VAL A 74 -9.18 9.68 -7.54
C VAL A 74 -8.36 10.61 -6.63
N GLY A 75 -9.02 11.38 -5.77
CA GLY A 75 -8.37 12.23 -4.76
C GLY A 75 -7.68 11.40 -3.69
N PRO A 76 -7.07 11.94 -2.63
CA PRO A 76 -5.66 11.75 -2.27
C PRO A 76 -5.09 10.43 -2.74
N ARG A 77 -4.14 10.52 -3.66
CA ARG A 77 -3.58 9.35 -4.36
C ARG A 77 -2.36 8.80 -3.63
N TRP A 78 -2.27 7.48 -3.65
CA TRP A 78 -1.11 6.71 -3.24
C TRP A 78 -0.75 5.68 -4.31
N ALA A 79 0.51 5.30 -4.35
CA ALA A 79 0.94 4.06 -4.96
C ALA A 79 1.51 3.15 -3.89
N TRP A 80 1.25 1.85 -4.01
CA TRP A 80 1.85 0.90 -3.09
C TRP A 80 2.09 -0.45 -3.73
N LEU A 81 3.13 -1.10 -3.25
CA LEU A 81 3.54 -2.43 -3.63
C LEU A 81 3.15 -3.39 -2.51
N THR A 82 2.39 -4.41 -2.83
CA THR A 82 2.13 -5.50 -1.87
C THR A 82 2.97 -6.72 -2.24
N ARG A 83 3.58 -7.33 -1.26
CA ARG A 83 4.41 -8.53 -1.42
C ARG A 83 4.51 -9.34 -0.15
N SER A 84 4.93 -10.59 -0.29
CA SER A 84 5.33 -11.43 0.83
C SER A 84 6.65 -10.96 1.46
N GLY A 85 6.92 -11.45 2.64
CA GLY A 85 8.16 -11.17 3.37
C GLY A 85 8.04 -10.03 4.37
N SER A 86 9.18 -9.65 4.94
CA SER A 86 9.27 -8.60 5.95
C SER A 86 9.29 -7.20 5.34
N VAL A 87 9.21 -6.18 6.19
CA VAL A 87 9.35 -4.76 5.79
C VAL A 87 10.80 -4.37 5.47
N ALA A 88 11.77 -5.27 5.64
CA ALA A 88 13.14 -5.01 5.21
C ALA A 88 13.17 -4.69 3.71
N LEU A 89 14.09 -3.82 3.31
CA LEU A 89 14.19 -3.39 1.92
C LEU A 89 14.57 -4.56 1.02
N HIS A 90 13.78 -4.81 -0.02
CA HIS A 90 14.03 -5.80 -1.06
C HIS A 90 14.39 -5.10 -2.37
N ASP A 91 15.10 -5.80 -3.27
CA ASP A 91 15.46 -5.27 -4.59
C ASP A 91 14.22 -4.86 -5.40
N ALA A 92 13.12 -5.63 -5.29
CA ALA A 92 11.86 -5.29 -5.93
C ALA A 92 11.30 -3.94 -5.47
N ASP A 93 11.43 -3.60 -4.19
CA ASP A 93 10.98 -2.33 -3.64
C ASP A 93 11.71 -1.15 -4.29
N VAL A 94 13.01 -1.30 -4.48
CA VAL A 94 13.86 -0.26 -5.07
C VAL A 94 13.51 -0.03 -6.54
N VAL A 95 13.42 -1.10 -7.33
CA VAL A 95 13.18 -0.97 -8.79
C VAL A 95 11.76 -0.47 -9.09
N TRP A 96 10.76 -0.88 -8.33
CA TRP A 96 9.39 -0.40 -8.50
C TRP A 96 9.19 1.03 -8.00
N SER A 97 9.83 1.40 -6.91
CA SER A 97 9.86 2.79 -6.43
C SER A 97 10.49 3.73 -7.46
N ALA A 98 11.63 3.32 -8.03
CA ALA A 98 12.30 4.09 -9.09
C ALA A 98 11.41 4.25 -10.33
N ALA A 99 10.75 3.18 -10.77
CA ALA A 99 9.83 3.21 -11.91
C ALA A 99 8.63 4.13 -11.64
N TRP A 100 8.05 4.06 -10.45
CA TRP A 100 6.95 4.93 -10.06
C TRP A 100 7.31 6.40 -10.10
N TYR A 101 8.42 6.79 -9.47
CA TYR A 101 8.84 8.18 -9.44
C TYR A 101 9.31 8.70 -10.81
N ALA A 102 9.86 7.83 -11.67
CA ALA A 102 10.13 8.18 -13.06
C ALA A 102 8.84 8.51 -13.82
N ALA A 103 7.81 7.68 -13.70
CA ALA A 103 6.50 7.93 -14.31
C ALA A 103 5.87 9.23 -13.78
N CYS A 104 5.94 9.49 -12.48
CA CYS A 104 5.46 10.74 -11.89
C CYS A 104 6.19 11.97 -12.46
N ALA A 105 7.50 11.87 -12.62
CA ALA A 105 8.33 12.97 -13.14
C ALA A 105 7.97 13.30 -14.60
N GLU A 106 7.66 12.32 -15.41
CA GLU A 106 7.27 12.51 -16.83
C GLU A 106 6.00 13.37 -16.98
N VAL A 107 5.08 13.28 -16.04
CA VAL A 107 3.81 14.04 -16.10
C VAL A 107 3.76 15.19 -15.08
N GLY A 108 4.82 15.42 -14.32
CA GLY A 108 4.93 16.53 -13.38
C GLY A 108 4.03 16.42 -12.16
N VAL A 109 3.76 15.21 -11.68
CA VAL A 109 2.97 14.95 -10.46
C VAL A 109 3.83 14.33 -9.37
N ASP A 110 3.34 14.41 -8.14
CA ASP A 110 4.01 13.91 -6.95
C ASP A 110 3.04 13.04 -6.14
N VAL A 111 3.17 11.72 -6.30
CA VAL A 111 2.34 10.73 -5.63
C VAL A 111 3.24 9.82 -4.80
N PRO A 112 3.03 9.71 -3.48
CA PRO A 112 3.86 8.89 -2.61
C PRO A 112 3.74 7.40 -2.95
N PHE A 113 4.84 6.68 -2.76
CA PHE A 113 4.95 5.24 -2.97
C PHE A 113 5.41 4.56 -1.69
N VAL A 114 4.71 3.51 -1.28
CA VAL A 114 5.07 2.69 -0.12
C VAL A 114 5.01 1.21 -0.45
N VAL A 115 5.74 0.43 0.31
CA VAL A 115 5.67 -1.04 0.30
C VAL A 115 4.81 -1.49 1.47
N VAL A 116 3.86 -2.36 1.22
CA VAL A 116 2.94 -2.91 2.22
C VAL A 116 3.15 -4.42 2.31
N THR A 117 3.41 -4.89 3.50
CA THR A 117 3.51 -6.31 3.85
C THR A 117 2.42 -6.69 4.84
N ARG A 118 2.36 -7.96 5.23
CA ARG A 118 1.41 -8.43 6.25
C ARG A 118 1.68 -7.89 7.65
N THR A 119 2.86 -7.36 7.90
CA THR A 119 3.29 -6.93 9.24
C THR A 119 3.59 -5.44 9.33
N GLY A 120 3.67 -4.74 8.20
CA GLY A 120 4.04 -3.33 8.21
C GLY A 120 4.10 -2.69 6.85
N TRP A 121 4.56 -1.46 6.83
CA TRP A 121 4.81 -0.70 5.62
C TRP A 121 6.18 0.01 5.68
N ARG A 122 6.73 0.30 4.53
CA ARG A 122 7.98 1.05 4.36
C ARG A 122 7.88 1.99 3.18
N ASP A 123 8.39 3.20 3.34
CA ASP A 123 8.74 4.05 2.21
C ASP A 123 10.18 3.74 1.78
N PRO A 124 10.40 3.17 0.58
CA PRO A 124 11.76 2.78 0.17
C PRO A 124 12.67 3.97 -0.09
N ARG A 125 12.12 5.15 -0.34
CA ARG A 125 12.90 6.36 -0.66
C ARG A 125 13.34 7.12 0.59
N SER A 126 12.46 7.30 1.56
CA SER A 126 12.78 8.00 2.82
C SER A 126 13.33 7.05 3.90
N GLY A 127 13.07 5.76 3.80
CA GLY A 127 13.39 4.77 4.82
C GLY A 127 12.43 4.75 6.01
N VAL A 128 11.41 5.61 6.03
CA VAL A 128 10.39 5.60 7.10
C VAL A 128 9.59 4.30 7.02
N LEU A 129 9.39 3.66 8.14
CA LEU A 129 8.66 2.40 8.24
C LEU A 129 7.88 2.30 9.55
N ARG A 130 6.88 1.41 9.55
CA ARG A 130 6.20 0.94 10.74
C ARG A 130 5.97 -0.56 10.62
N GLU A 131 6.22 -1.27 11.70
CA GLU A 131 6.00 -2.71 11.81
C GLU A 131 5.26 -3.03 13.10
N TRP A 132 4.36 -4.00 13.05
CA TRP A 132 3.58 -4.44 14.20
C TRP A 132 3.76 -5.95 14.42
N SER A 133 4.04 -6.33 15.64
CA SER A 133 4.11 -7.74 16.04
C SER A 133 2.71 -8.36 16.17
N ARG A 134 1.71 -7.55 16.51
CA ARG A 134 0.31 -7.95 16.65
C ARG A 134 -0.61 -6.87 16.09
N LEU A 135 -0.99 -7.04 14.84
CA LEU A 135 -1.87 -6.11 14.16
C LEU A 135 -3.27 -6.67 14.08
N ARG A 136 -4.24 -5.93 14.62
CA ARG A 136 -5.66 -6.27 14.57
C ARG A 136 -6.49 -5.05 14.21
N ARG A 137 -7.61 -5.28 13.53
CA ARG A 137 -8.61 -4.24 13.30
C ARG A 137 -9.17 -3.81 14.66
N ARG A 138 -9.24 -2.51 14.88
CA ARG A 138 -9.91 -1.99 16.10
C ARG A 138 -11.39 -2.34 15.99
N SER A 139 -11.94 -3.04 16.97
CA SER A 139 -13.37 -3.23 17.09
C SER A 139 -14.03 -1.86 17.24
N ALA A 140 -15.11 -1.62 16.51
CA ALA A 140 -15.92 -0.43 16.73
C ALA A 140 -16.37 -0.40 18.21
N PRO A 141 -16.46 0.79 18.85
CA PRO A 141 -17.01 0.89 20.19
C PRO A 141 -18.37 0.17 20.21
N ARG A 142 -18.59 -0.73 21.16
CA ARG A 142 -19.91 -1.32 21.36
C ARG A 142 -20.90 -0.17 21.58
N ASP A 143 -21.90 -0.09 20.73
CA ASP A 143 -23.01 0.83 20.92
C ASP A 143 -23.79 0.37 22.16
N PRO A 144 -23.81 1.14 23.25
CA PRO A 144 -24.53 0.76 24.47
C PRO A 144 -26.04 0.71 24.28
N ALA A 145 -26.57 1.17 23.16
CA ALA A 145 -27.99 1.15 22.82
C ALA A 145 -28.51 -0.21 22.32
N ARG A 146 -27.64 -1.22 22.15
CA ARG A 146 -28.03 -2.59 21.69
C ARG A 146 -27.96 -3.62 22.82
N GLU A 147 -28.33 -3.27 24.01
CA GLU A 147 -28.57 -4.28 25.05
C GLU A 147 -29.98 -4.88 24.81
N PRO A 148 -30.09 -6.21 24.56
CA PRO A 148 -31.41 -6.82 24.43
C PRO A 148 -32.12 -6.72 25.76
N ALA A 149 -33.32 -6.13 25.75
CA ALA A 149 -34.19 -6.06 26.90
C ALA A 149 -34.33 -7.47 27.50
N ARG A 150 -33.96 -7.63 28.76
CA ARG A 150 -34.25 -8.84 29.55
C ARG A 150 -35.77 -9.01 29.57
N ARG A 151 -36.23 -10.12 29.02
CA ARG A 151 -37.64 -10.54 29.23
C ARG A 151 -37.67 -11.13 30.64
N ASP A 152 -38.47 -10.51 31.48
CA ASP A 152 -38.96 -11.10 32.72
C ASP A 152 -39.93 -12.24 32.41
#